data_3fb0b9774ed1bd3e1c40f7d0b630b78d
#
_entry.id   3fb0b9774ed1bd3e1c40f7d0b630b78d
#
_cell.length_a   1.000
_cell.length_b   1.000
_cell.length_c   1.000
_cell.angle_alpha   90.00
_cell.angle_beta   90.00
_cell.angle_gamma   90.00
#
_symmetry.space_group_name_H-M   'P 1'
#
loop_
_entity.id
_entity.type
_entity.pdbx_description
1 polymer ?
#
loop_
_entity_poly.entity_id
_entity_poly.type
_entity_poly.pdbx_seq_one_letter_code
_entity_poly.pdbx_strand_id
1 'polypeptide(L)'
;MEMKNILVNQILPNYIDPLFKKDNTTITILTSGIYESSLYTKLKQIIDKYTNNIKVSFLPEYSGVKIRLSVVNNSVSMEDFLKFKILIESKISKYIYGYDNDKLNEVVGNMLIKDRNTLSVAESCTGGYLAKIITDVTGSSKYFKGGIIAYSNQIKIDELSIDKNIIEKYGAVSKEVASLMSENIRKKYDSTYGISTTGIAGPDGGSENKPVGRVYVSISTKKETKCKEFTFSDKREINRKITVYVCLSLLKKKFLNK
;
A
#
# COMPACT_ATOMS: atom_id res chain seq x y z
N MET A 1 -9.27 -13.61 24.79
CA MET A 1 -9.67 -14.44 23.63
C MET A 1 -11.13 -14.90 23.71
N GLU A 2 -11.62 -15.30 24.87
CA GLU A 2 -13.00 -15.78 25.07
C GLU A 2 -14.08 -14.75 24.72
N MET A 3 -13.97 -13.52 25.24
CA MET A 3 -14.99 -12.47 25.05
C MET A 3 -15.22 -12.13 23.57
N LYS A 4 -14.17 -12.13 22.75
CA LYS A 4 -14.28 -11.93 21.30
C LYS A 4 -15.01 -13.10 20.62
N ASN A 5 -14.74 -14.32 21.05
CA ASN A 5 -15.40 -15.53 20.54
C ASN A 5 -16.89 -15.55 20.89
N ILE A 6 -17.24 -15.20 22.13
CA ILE A 6 -18.64 -15.09 22.58
C ILE A 6 -19.37 -14.00 21.79
N LEU A 7 -18.75 -12.84 21.62
CA LEU A 7 -19.33 -11.73 20.86
C LEU A 7 -19.61 -12.14 19.40
N VAL A 8 -18.59 -12.70 18.71
CA VAL A 8 -18.66 -13.00 17.27
C VAL A 8 -19.53 -14.23 16.98
N ASN A 9 -19.47 -15.27 17.83
CA ASN A 9 -20.12 -16.55 17.53
C ASN A 9 -21.47 -16.75 18.22
N GLN A 10 -21.79 -15.94 19.25
CA GLN A 10 -23.05 -16.09 19.99
C GLN A 10 -23.88 -14.81 20.00
N ILE A 11 -23.29 -13.66 20.35
CA ILE A 11 -24.07 -12.43 20.52
C ILE A 11 -24.42 -11.81 19.16
N LEU A 12 -23.44 -11.62 18.27
CA LEU A 12 -23.69 -11.04 16.94
C LEU A 12 -24.72 -11.84 16.14
N PRO A 13 -24.56 -13.16 15.92
CA PRO A 13 -25.51 -13.92 15.10
C PRO A 13 -26.93 -14.02 15.71
N ASN A 14 -27.03 -14.14 17.02
CA ASN A 14 -28.31 -14.43 17.67
C ASN A 14 -29.12 -13.18 18.05
N TYR A 15 -28.47 -12.08 18.37
CA TYR A 15 -29.14 -10.88 18.89
C TYR A 15 -28.95 -9.63 18.04
N ILE A 16 -27.84 -9.51 17.33
CA ILE A 16 -27.49 -8.30 16.58
C ILE A 16 -27.83 -8.47 15.09
N ASP A 17 -27.37 -9.54 14.44
CA ASP A 17 -27.61 -9.76 13.02
C ASP A 17 -29.11 -9.80 12.63
N PRO A 18 -30.04 -10.39 13.46
CA PRO A 18 -31.45 -10.34 13.16
C PRO A 18 -32.05 -8.93 13.16
N LEU A 19 -31.49 -8.00 13.97
CA LEU A 19 -31.93 -6.60 14.02
C LEU A 19 -31.38 -5.79 12.83
N PHE A 20 -30.28 -6.23 12.24
CA PHE A 20 -29.61 -5.57 11.11
C PHE A 20 -29.79 -6.30 9.78
N LYS A 21 -30.60 -7.37 9.72
CA LYS A 21 -31.04 -8.01 8.47
C LYS A 21 -31.95 -7.08 7.65
N LYS A 22 -31.40 -5.95 7.22
CA LYS A 22 -31.77 -5.33 5.95
C LYS A 22 -30.74 -5.83 4.95
N ASP A 23 -31.22 -6.40 3.85
CA ASP A 23 -30.41 -6.76 2.68
C ASP A 23 -29.81 -5.48 2.04
N ASN A 24 -28.97 -4.79 2.79
CA ASN A 24 -28.26 -3.62 2.26
C ASN A 24 -27.10 -4.16 1.42
N THR A 25 -27.35 -4.35 0.13
CA THR A 25 -26.30 -4.65 -0.82
C THR A 25 -25.18 -3.64 -0.69
N THR A 26 -24.04 -4.12 -0.28
CA THR A 26 -22.84 -3.29 -0.06
C THR A 26 -21.67 -3.92 -0.80
N ILE A 27 -20.92 -3.10 -1.55
CA ILE A 27 -19.66 -3.46 -2.19
C ILE A 27 -18.61 -2.44 -1.78
N THR A 28 -17.42 -2.90 -1.44
CA THR A 28 -16.29 -2.02 -1.13
C THR A 28 -15.23 -2.14 -2.21
N ILE A 29 -14.96 -1.06 -2.93
CA ILE A 29 -13.88 -0.97 -3.92
C ILE A 29 -12.62 -0.49 -3.19
N LEU A 30 -11.53 -1.23 -3.31
CA LEU A 30 -10.27 -0.97 -2.63
C LEU A 30 -9.29 -0.29 -3.59
N THR A 31 -8.83 0.91 -3.23
CA THR A 31 -7.92 1.71 -4.08
C THR A 31 -6.58 1.97 -3.41
N SER A 32 -5.52 2.15 -4.19
CA SER A 32 -4.19 2.52 -3.71
C SER A 32 -3.53 3.57 -4.62
N GLY A 33 -2.62 4.37 -4.05
CA GLY A 33 -1.83 5.36 -4.79
C GLY A 33 -2.63 6.55 -5.30
N ILE A 34 -3.73 6.89 -4.63
CA ILE A 34 -4.56 8.09 -4.87
C ILE A 34 -5.10 8.62 -3.54
N TYR A 35 -5.17 9.94 -3.39
CA TYR A 35 -5.74 10.61 -2.22
C TYR A 35 -7.26 10.68 -2.31
N GLU A 36 -7.93 10.74 -1.16
CA GLU A 36 -9.39 10.84 -1.05
C GLU A 36 -9.94 12.04 -1.82
N SER A 37 -9.35 13.23 -1.64
CA SER A 37 -9.77 14.44 -2.35
C SER A 37 -9.74 14.29 -3.87
N SER A 38 -8.70 13.63 -4.39
CA SER A 38 -8.58 13.34 -5.82
C SER A 38 -9.60 12.32 -6.31
N LEU A 39 -9.93 11.32 -5.49
CA LEU A 39 -11.00 10.35 -5.77
C LEU A 39 -12.35 11.05 -5.82
N TYR A 40 -12.67 11.85 -4.80
CA TYR A 40 -13.91 12.61 -4.75
C TYR A 40 -14.09 13.50 -5.98
N THR A 41 -13.07 14.28 -6.34
CA THR A 41 -13.12 15.15 -7.53
C THR A 41 -13.41 14.37 -8.81
N LYS A 42 -12.80 13.17 -8.97
CA LYS A 42 -13.02 12.32 -10.16
C LYS A 42 -14.42 11.71 -10.21
N LEU A 43 -15.01 11.44 -9.07
CA LEU A 43 -16.26 10.68 -8.95
C LEU A 43 -17.47 11.56 -8.68
N LYS A 44 -17.29 12.83 -8.29
CA LYS A 44 -18.36 13.73 -7.87
C LYS A 44 -19.55 13.76 -8.84
N GLN A 45 -19.31 13.98 -10.13
CA GLN A 45 -20.38 14.05 -11.13
C GLN A 45 -21.20 12.77 -11.26
N ILE A 46 -20.57 11.61 -11.02
CA ILE A 46 -21.25 10.31 -11.03
C ILE A 46 -22.04 10.13 -9.73
N ILE A 47 -21.40 10.44 -8.59
CA ILE A 47 -22.03 10.31 -7.28
C ILE A 47 -23.28 11.16 -7.17
N ASP A 48 -23.21 12.44 -7.58
CA ASP A 48 -24.31 13.40 -7.47
C ASP A 48 -25.59 12.94 -8.20
N LYS A 49 -25.46 12.13 -9.25
CA LYS A 49 -26.61 11.57 -9.99
C LYS A 49 -27.34 10.44 -9.25
N TYR A 50 -26.71 9.82 -8.27
CA TYR A 50 -27.21 8.61 -7.59
C TYR A 50 -27.38 8.77 -6.07
N THR A 51 -27.19 9.98 -5.53
CA THR A 51 -27.17 10.26 -4.09
C THR A 51 -28.42 9.84 -3.32
N ASN A 52 -29.59 9.86 -3.96
CA ASN A 52 -30.86 9.50 -3.31
C ASN A 52 -31.00 7.99 -3.07
N ASN A 53 -30.26 7.18 -3.77
CA ASN A 53 -30.46 5.73 -3.84
C ASN A 53 -29.25 4.94 -3.36
N ILE A 54 -28.03 5.46 -3.62
CA ILE A 54 -26.78 4.77 -3.29
C ILE A 54 -25.90 5.73 -2.48
N LYS A 55 -25.55 5.28 -1.28
CA LYS A 55 -24.60 5.97 -0.43
C LYS A 55 -23.17 5.58 -0.83
N VAL A 56 -22.33 6.59 -1.08
CA VAL A 56 -20.89 6.42 -1.33
C VAL A 56 -20.14 6.96 -0.12
N SER A 57 -19.29 6.12 0.48
CA SER A 57 -18.44 6.52 1.61
C SER A 57 -16.97 6.29 1.27
N PHE A 58 -16.14 7.29 1.55
CA PHE A 58 -14.69 7.20 1.43
C PHE A 58 -14.11 6.92 2.82
N LEU A 59 -13.33 5.87 2.92
CA LEU A 59 -12.75 5.38 4.17
C LEU A 59 -11.23 5.27 3.99
N PRO A 60 -10.47 6.29 4.41
CA PRO A 60 -9.01 6.27 4.30
C PRO A 60 -8.39 5.20 5.19
N GLU A 61 -7.41 4.48 4.65
CA GLU A 61 -6.56 3.51 5.35
C GLU A 61 -5.09 3.66 4.92
N TYR A 62 -4.18 2.97 5.58
CA TYR A 62 -2.77 2.99 5.19
C TYR A 62 -2.51 2.42 3.78
N SER A 63 -3.32 1.46 3.35
CA SER A 63 -3.25 0.86 2.00
C SER A 63 -3.76 1.78 0.90
N GLY A 64 -4.57 2.78 1.24
CA GLY A 64 -5.22 3.72 0.32
C GLY A 64 -6.61 4.13 0.80
N VAL A 65 -7.57 4.24 -0.11
CA VAL A 65 -8.94 4.64 0.23
C VAL A 65 -9.91 3.54 -0.19
N LYS A 66 -10.72 3.08 0.76
CA LYS A 66 -11.88 2.22 0.48
C LYS A 66 -13.05 3.07 0.04
N ILE A 67 -13.70 2.70 -1.06
CA ILE A 67 -14.94 3.32 -1.53
C ILE A 67 -16.05 2.31 -1.29
N ARG A 68 -16.87 2.59 -0.28
CA ARG A 68 -18.03 1.75 0.04
C ARG A 68 -19.26 2.26 -0.67
N LEU A 69 -19.87 1.40 -1.48
CA LEU A 69 -21.13 1.63 -2.15
C LEU A 69 -22.20 0.85 -1.38
N SER A 70 -23.24 1.52 -0.89
CA SER A 70 -24.33 0.88 -0.14
C SER A 70 -25.67 1.34 -0.68
N VAL A 71 -26.60 0.40 -0.96
CA VAL A 71 -27.97 0.72 -1.31
C VAL A 71 -28.68 1.30 -0.09
N VAL A 72 -29.31 2.46 -0.23
CA VAL A 72 -30.03 3.13 0.86
C VAL A 72 -31.52 2.82 0.81
N ASN A 73 -32.08 2.72 -0.39
CA ASN A 73 -33.49 2.46 -0.62
C ASN A 73 -33.69 1.17 -1.42
N ASN A 74 -34.64 0.34 -1.02
CA ASN A 74 -35.00 -0.90 -1.73
C ASN A 74 -35.57 -0.69 -3.15
N SER A 75 -35.65 0.58 -3.61
CA SER A 75 -36.08 0.94 -4.97
C SER A 75 -34.98 0.81 -6.03
N VAL A 76 -33.74 0.56 -5.63
CA VAL A 76 -32.64 0.36 -6.59
C VAL A 76 -32.58 -1.09 -7.00
N SER A 77 -32.72 -1.35 -8.30
CA SER A 77 -32.50 -2.68 -8.83
C SER A 77 -31.03 -3.07 -8.73
N MET A 78 -30.76 -4.38 -8.61
CA MET A 78 -29.40 -4.90 -8.65
C MET A 78 -28.67 -4.50 -9.93
N GLU A 79 -29.39 -4.45 -11.04
CA GLU A 79 -28.85 -4.04 -12.33
C GLU A 79 -28.36 -2.60 -12.31
N ASP A 80 -29.15 -1.66 -11.75
CA ASP A 80 -28.77 -0.24 -11.65
C ASP A 80 -27.61 -0.04 -10.67
N PHE A 81 -27.57 -0.78 -9.56
CA PHE A 81 -26.45 -0.78 -8.64
C PHE A 81 -25.15 -1.25 -9.31
N LEU A 82 -25.20 -2.31 -10.10
CA LEU A 82 -24.04 -2.81 -10.85
C LEU A 82 -23.62 -1.84 -11.96
N LYS A 83 -24.55 -1.22 -12.67
CA LYS A 83 -24.25 -0.14 -13.64
C LYS A 83 -23.52 1.01 -12.97
N PHE A 84 -23.98 1.45 -11.79
CA PHE A 84 -23.31 2.50 -11.03
C PHE A 84 -21.90 2.09 -10.62
N LYS A 85 -21.72 0.87 -10.11
CA LYS A 85 -20.40 0.31 -9.77
C LYS A 85 -19.45 0.36 -10.97
N ILE A 86 -19.89 -0.08 -12.15
CA ILE A 86 -19.10 -0.07 -13.40
C ILE A 86 -18.69 1.36 -13.77
N LEU A 87 -19.60 2.35 -13.63
CA LEU A 87 -19.27 3.75 -13.89
C LEU A 87 -18.18 4.27 -12.95
N ILE A 88 -18.26 3.98 -11.66
CA ILE A 88 -17.20 4.29 -10.68
C ILE A 88 -15.88 3.66 -11.11
N GLU A 89 -15.87 2.36 -11.37
CA GLU A 89 -14.67 1.59 -11.73
C GLU A 89 -14.00 2.12 -13.01
N SER A 90 -14.79 2.47 -14.02
CA SER A 90 -14.26 3.01 -15.29
C SER A 90 -13.42 4.27 -15.10
N LYS A 91 -13.73 5.11 -14.11
CA LYS A 91 -13.01 6.36 -13.82
C LYS A 91 -11.75 6.18 -13.00
N ILE A 92 -11.67 5.09 -12.23
CA ILE A 92 -10.59 4.89 -11.27
C ILE A 92 -9.88 3.54 -11.41
N SER A 93 -10.12 2.78 -12.49
CA SER A 93 -9.62 1.41 -12.72
C SER A 93 -8.14 1.22 -12.36
N LYS A 94 -7.28 2.15 -12.76
CA LYS A 94 -5.82 2.09 -12.50
C LYS A 94 -5.42 2.16 -11.04
N TYR A 95 -6.34 2.58 -10.17
CA TYR A 95 -6.11 2.67 -8.72
C TYR A 95 -6.68 1.47 -7.96
N ILE A 96 -7.63 0.74 -8.56
CA ILE A 96 -8.28 -0.40 -7.91
C ILE A 96 -7.26 -1.53 -7.77
N TYR A 97 -7.20 -2.10 -6.54
CA TYR A 97 -6.40 -3.30 -6.30
C TYR A 97 -7.22 -4.51 -5.88
N GLY A 98 -8.49 -4.33 -5.51
CA GLY A 98 -9.35 -5.41 -5.08
C GLY A 98 -10.69 -4.91 -4.58
N TYR A 99 -11.44 -5.84 -3.96
CA TYR A 99 -12.77 -5.62 -3.43
C TYR A 99 -12.90 -6.20 -2.03
N ASP A 100 -13.80 -5.62 -1.25
CA ASP A 100 -14.25 -6.09 0.06
C ASP A 100 -13.11 -6.43 1.05
N ASN A 101 -12.69 -7.68 1.11
CA ASN A 101 -11.70 -8.18 2.07
C ASN A 101 -10.31 -8.40 1.47
N ASP A 102 -10.10 -8.06 0.20
CA ASP A 102 -8.79 -8.20 -0.44
C ASP A 102 -7.73 -7.38 0.29
N LYS A 103 -6.50 -7.89 0.34
CA LYS A 103 -5.37 -7.18 0.93
C LYS A 103 -4.32 -6.88 -0.13
N LEU A 104 -3.80 -5.66 -0.12
CA LEU A 104 -2.85 -5.21 -1.13
C LEU A 104 -1.58 -6.09 -1.19
N ASN A 105 -1.08 -6.56 -0.06
CA ASN A 105 0.08 -7.44 -0.01
C ASN A 105 -0.22 -8.83 -0.62
N GLU A 106 -1.41 -9.37 -0.39
CA GLU A 106 -1.85 -10.65 -1.00
C GLU A 106 -2.01 -10.50 -2.52
N VAL A 107 -2.64 -9.42 -2.97
CA VAL A 107 -2.80 -9.10 -4.39
C VAL A 107 -1.45 -8.97 -5.08
N VAL A 108 -0.51 -8.20 -4.50
CA VAL A 108 0.85 -8.04 -5.04
C VAL A 108 1.60 -9.38 -5.05
N GLY A 109 1.51 -10.17 -3.97
CA GLY A 109 2.12 -11.50 -3.90
C GLY A 109 1.62 -12.44 -5.00
N ASN A 110 0.30 -12.48 -5.22
CA ASN A 110 -0.31 -13.29 -6.27
C ASN A 110 0.13 -12.86 -7.68
N MET A 111 0.25 -11.54 -7.93
CA MET A 111 0.77 -11.02 -9.20
C MET A 111 2.23 -11.43 -9.43
N LEU A 112 3.07 -11.36 -8.39
CA LEU A 112 4.47 -11.80 -8.47
C LEU A 112 4.57 -13.30 -8.77
N ILE A 113 3.77 -14.14 -8.11
CA ILE A 113 3.72 -15.58 -8.35
C ILE A 113 3.29 -15.88 -9.78
N LYS A 114 2.19 -15.25 -10.23
CA LYS A 114 1.64 -15.44 -11.58
C LYS A 114 2.66 -15.17 -12.67
N ASP A 115 3.41 -14.08 -12.52
CA ASP A 115 4.41 -13.64 -13.49
C ASP A 115 5.81 -14.27 -13.25
N ARG A 116 5.94 -15.17 -12.28
CA ARG A 116 7.21 -15.79 -11.84
C ARG A 116 8.29 -14.77 -11.49
N ASN A 117 7.88 -13.63 -10.96
CA ASN A 117 8.76 -12.56 -10.53
C ASN A 117 9.18 -12.72 -9.08
N THR A 118 10.39 -12.29 -8.76
CA THR A 118 10.95 -12.35 -7.41
C THR A 118 11.24 -10.96 -6.86
N LEU A 119 11.26 -10.83 -5.54
CA LEU A 119 11.38 -9.58 -4.82
C LEU A 119 12.44 -9.68 -3.71
N SER A 120 13.25 -8.64 -3.57
CA SER A 120 14.12 -8.40 -2.41
C SER A 120 13.95 -6.98 -1.88
N VAL A 121 14.24 -6.75 -0.60
CA VAL A 121 14.04 -5.45 0.05
C VAL A 121 15.27 -4.97 0.81
N ALA A 122 15.53 -3.65 0.77
CA ALA A 122 16.52 -2.97 1.60
C ALA A 122 15.83 -1.89 2.42
N GLU A 123 15.68 -2.13 3.71
CA GLU A 123 14.91 -1.25 4.60
C GLU A 123 15.82 -0.42 5.51
N SER A 124 15.54 0.89 5.60
CA SER A 124 16.12 1.75 6.61
C SER A 124 15.02 2.21 7.58
N CYS A 125 14.29 3.27 7.26
CA CYS A 125 13.28 3.86 8.16
C CYS A 125 12.10 2.93 8.48
N THR A 126 11.79 1.94 7.66
CA THR A 126 10.72 0.97 7.91
C THR A 126 11.13 -0.16 8.85
N GLY A 127 12.46 -0.44 8.99
CA GLY A 127 13.02 -1.30 10.02
C GLY A 127 12.44 -2.72 10.04
N GLY A 128 12.32 -3.37 8.87
CA GLY A 128 11.79 -4.73 8.73
C GLY A 128 10.28 -4.81 8.52
N TYR A 129 9.56 -3.69 8.58
CA TYR A 129 8.10 -3.72 8.46
C TYR A 129 7.63 -4.07 7.05
N LEU A 130 8.39 -3.71 5.99
CA LEU A 130 8.07 -4.13 4.61
C LEU A 130 8.24 -5.65 4.46
N ALA A 131 9.36 -6.19 4.92
CA ALA A 131 9.60 -7.64 4.91
C ALA A 131 8.51 -8.39 5.70
N LYS A 132 8.13 -7.87 6.88
CA LYS A 132 7.03 -8.41 7.69
C LYS A 132 5.71 -8.48 6.91
N ILE A 133 5.29 -7.41 6.28
CA ILE A 133 4.02 -7.36 5.53
C ILE A 133 4.06 -8.29 4.29
N ILE A 134 5.21 -8.45 3.66
CA ILE A 134 5.40 -9.40 2.57
C ILE A 134 5.29 -10.85 3.07
N THR A 135 5.94 -11.15 4.19
CA THR A 135 5.98 -12.51 4.76
C THR A 135 4.72 -12.92 5.51
N ASP A 136 3.84 -11.99 5.86
CA ASP A 136 2.49 -12.30 6.38
C ASP A 136 1.62 -13.04 5.32
N VAL A 137 2.00 -12.97 4.04
CA VAL A 137 1.29 -13.66 2.97
C VAL A 137 1.75 -15.12 2.89
N THR A 138 0.82 -16.04 3.07
CA THR A 138 1.10 -17.47 2.92
C THR A 138 1.63 -17.76 1.51
N GLY A 139 2.73 -18.50 1.41
CA GLY A 139 3.40 -18.81 0.14
C GLY A 139 4.33 -17.70 -0.36
N SER A 140 4.64 -16.68 0.45
CA SER A 140 5.59 -15.62 0.11
C SER A 140 6.98 -16.12 -0.28
N SER A 141 7.40 -17.29 0.20
CA SER A 141 8.67 -17.93 -0.18
C SER A 141 8.80 -18.20 -1.69
N LYS A 142 7.69 -18.25 -2.43
CA LYS A 142 7.71 -18.43 -3.88
C LYS A 142 8.23 -17.21 -4.64
N TYR A 143 8.16 -16.02 -4.04
CA TYR A 143 8.57 -14.77 -4.68
C TYR A 143 9.53 -13.91 -3.83
N PHE A 144 9.51 -14.00 -2.51
CA PHE A 144 10.37 -13.20 -1.64
C PHE A 144 11.71 -13.89 -1.41
N LYS A 145 12.79 -13.28 -1.91
CA LYS A 145 14.15 -13.82 -1.77
C LYS A 145 14.79 -13.48 -0.43
N GLY A 146 14.37 -12.38 0.20
CA GLY A 146 14.90 -11.89 1.46
C GLY A 146 15.11 -10.38 1.49
N GLY A 147 15.69 -9.88 2.56
CA GLY A 147 15.93 -8.46 2.73
C GLY A 147 17.02 -8.14 3.73
N ILE A 148 17.50 -6.89 3.68
CA ILE A 148 18.48 -6.32 4.60
C ILE A 148 17.86 -5.12 5.30
N ILE A 149 17.96 -5.08 6.64
CA ILE A 149 17.65 -3.89 7.43
C ILE A 149 18.93 -3.06 7.52
N ALA A 150 19.12 -2.18 6.51
CA ALA A 150 20.28 -1.28 6.40
C ALA A 150 20.03 -0.01 7.23
N TYR A 151 19.93 -0.16 8.56
CA TYR A 151 19.51 0.91 9.45
C TYR A 151 20.60 1.96 9.66
N SER A 152 21.85 1.55 9.88
CA SER A 152 22.99 2.43 9.98
C SER A 152 23.64 2.73 8.61
N ASN A 153 24.46 3.78 8.52
CA ASN A 153 25.25 4.06 7.32
C ASN A 153 26.28 2.96 7.08
N GLN A 154 26.86 2.40 8.15
CA GLN A 154 27.84 1.31 8.03
C GLN A 154 27.22 0.08 7.33
N ILE A 155 26.02 -0.35 7.72
CA ILE A 155 25.34 -1.48 7.06
C ILE A 155 25.00 -1.16 5.59
N LYS A 156 24.69 0.09 5.25
CA LYS A 156 24.51 0.50 3.84
C LYS A 156 25.80 0.30 3.03
N ILE A 157 26.95 0.60 3.64
CA ILE A 157 28.26 0.43 3.01
C ILE A 157 28.60 -1.06 2.89
N ASP A 158 28.59 -1.77 4.01
CA ASP A 158 29.11 -3.14 4.09
C ASP A 158 28.21 -4.15 3.36
N GLU A 159 26.91 -4.06 3.58
CA GLU A 159 25.97 -5.07 3.10
C GLU A 159 25.36 -4.73 1.74
N LEU A 160 25.23 -3.44 1.42
CA LEU A 160 24.66 -2.99 0.16
C LEU A 160 25.70 -2.36 -0.79
N SER A 161 26.99 -2.38 -0.42
CA SER A 161 28.10 -1.86 -1.22
C SER A 161 27.85 -0.43 -1.75
N ILE A 162 27.30 0.42 -0.89
CA ILE A 162 27.10 1.83 -1.20
C ILE A 162 28.37 2.59 -0.85
N ASP A 163 28.92 3.32 -1.82
CA ASP A 163 30.13 4.14 -1.60
C ASP A 163 29.87 5.16 -0.47
N LYS A 164 30.80 5.19 0.50
CA LYS A 164 30.79 6.11 1.63
C LYS A 164 30.69 7.57 1.16
N ASN A 165 31.41 7.94 0.10
CA ASN A 165 31.39 9.28 -0.47
C ASN A 165 30.01 9.71 -0.97
N ILE A 166 29.19 8.77 -1.46
CA ILE A 166 27.80 9.04 -1.88
C ILE A 166 26.95 9.37 -0.65
N ILE A 167 27.11 8.62 0.43
CA ILE A 167 26.37 8.88 1.68
C ILE A 167 26.81 10.22 2.29
N GLU A 168 28.09 10.55 2.28
CA GLU A 168 28.61 11.81 2.79
C GLU A 168 28.12 13.00 1.94
N LYS A 169 28.10 12.86 0.62
CA LYS A 169 27.72 13.93 -0.31
C LYS A 169 26.19 14.20 -0.29
N TYR A 170 25.36 13.18 -0.32
CA TYR A 170 23.90 13.33 -0.50
C TYR A 170 23.10 13.08 0.80
N GLY A 171 23.76 12.48 1.80
CA GLY A 171 23.12 12.00 3.03
C GLY A 171 22.41 10.66 2.84
N ALA A 172 22.27 9.92 3.95
CA ALA A 172 21.59 8.61 3.94
C ALA A 172 20.11 8.69 3.49
N VAL A 173 19.45 9.83 3.72
CA VAL A 173 18.09 10.12 3.28
C VAL A 173 18.15 10.96 2.03
N SER A 174 18.26 10.30 0.88
CA SER A 174 18.37 10.91 -0.44
C SER A 174 17.86 9.95 -1.53
N LYS A 175 17.57 10.52 -2.70
CA LYS A 175 17.17 9.76 -3.89
C LYS A 175 18.29 8.83 -4.36
N GLU A 176 19.53 9.33 -4.32
CA GLU A 176 20.74 8.62 -4.73
C GLU A 176 20.94 7.37 -3.89
N VAL A 177 20.94 7.52 -2.57
CA VAL A 177 21.10 6.38 -1.65
C VAL A 177 19.93 5.40 -1.76
N ALA A 178 18.69 5.88 -1.83
CA ALA A 178 17.53 5.01 -2.03
C ALA A 178 17.64 4.19 -3.31
N SER A 179 18.05 4.82 -4.43
CA SER A 179 18.21 4.13 -5.71
C SER A 179 19.26 3.03 -5.62
N LEU A 180 20.44 3.34 -5.09
CA LEU A 180 21.51 2.35 -4.90
C LEU A 180 21.11 1.22 -3.97
N MET A 181 20.40 1.52 -2.86
CA MET A 181 19.86 0.48 -1.98
C MET A 181 19.00 -0.52 -2.74
N SER A 182 18.07 -0.04 -3.58
CA SER A 182 17.16 -0.92 -4.33
C SER A 182 17.88 -1.69 -5.44
N GLU A 183 18.84 -1.09 -6.12
CA GLU A 183 19.65 -1.75 -7.15
C GLU A 183 20.54 -2.85 -6.55
N ASN A 184 21.23 -2.53 -5.48
CA ASN A 184 22.23 -3.42 -4.90
C ASN A 184 21.58 -4.61 -4.18
N ILE A 185 20.44 -4.40 -3.49
CA ILE A 185 19.70 -5.53 -2.92
C ILE A 185 19.15 -6.45 -4.02
N ARG A 186 18.65 -5.88 -5.13
CA ARG A 186 18.19 -6.66 -6.29
C ARG A 186 19.30 -7.51 -6.87
N LYS A 187 20.49 -6.93 -7.07
CA LYS A 187 21.68 -7.63 -7.57
C LYS A 187 22.17 -8.69 -6.60
N LYS A 188 22.27 -8.37 -5.31
CA LYS A 188 22.76 -9.26 -4.26
C LYS A 188 21.95 -10.54 -4.14
N TYR A 189 20.63 -10.46 -4.30
CA TYR A 189 19.73 -11.63 -4.21
C TYR A 189 19.26 -12.16 -5.57
N ASP A 190 19.78 -11.62 -6.68
CA ASP A 190 19.35 -11.96 -8.04
C ASP A 190 17.82 -12.02 -8.16
N SER A 191 17.15 -10.95 -7.73
CA SER A 191 15.70 -10.82 -7.80
C SER A 191 15.24 -10.03 -9.01
N THR A 192 13.98 -10.21 -9.42
CA THR A 192 13.36 -9.43 -10.50
C THR A 192 13.21 -7.96 -10.09
N TYR A 193 12.77 -7.74 -8.83
CA TYR A 193 12.58 -6.42 -8.24
C TYR A 193 13.39 -6.27 -6.97
N GLY A 194 14.03 -5.12 -6.80
CA GLY A 194 14.58 -4.64 -5.54
C GLY A 194 13.79 -3.44 -5.06
N ILE A 195 13.32 -3.43 -3.83
CA ILE A 195 12.66 -2.27 -3.21
C ILE A 195 13.52 -1.75 -2.08
N SER A 196 13.62 -0.43 -1.98
CA SER A 196 14.26 0.19 -0.83
C SER A 196 13.44 1.30 -0.21
N THR A 197 13.68 1.54 1.08
CA THR A 197 13.11 2.63 1.86
C THR A 197 14.19 3.31 2.66
N THR A 198 14.32 4.63 2.55
CA THR A 198 15.12 5.46 3.46
C THR A 198 14.38 6.74 3.77
N GLY A 199 14.48 7.25 4.99
CA GLY A 199 13.69 8.42 5.38
C GLY A 199 13.85 8.80 6.84
N ILE A 200 13.22 9.90 7.22
CA ILE A 200 13.14 10.43 8.57
C ILE A 200 11.76 10.10 9.12
N ALA A 201 11.67 8.98 9.84
CA ALA A 201 10.38 8.51 10.36
C ALA A 201 9.83 9.40 11.49
N GLY A 202 10.68 10.15 12.18
CA GLY A 202 10.30 11.00 13.32
C GLY A 202 10.30 10.26 14.67
N PRO A 203 9.94 10.95 15.78
CA PRO A 203 9.62 12.39 15.83
C PRO A 203 10.85 13.30 15.63
N ASP A 204 12.05 12.79 15.89
CA ASP A 204 13.32 13.52 15.79
C ASP A 204 14.04 13.29 14.45
N GLY A 205 15.16 13.97 14.24
CA GLY A 205 16.07 13.79 13.10
C GLY A 205 15.72 14.61 11.87
N GLY A 206 14.70 15.45 11.95
CA GLY A 206 14.34 16.40 10.90
C GLY A 206 15.23 17.64 10.89
N SER A 207 15.33 18.29 9.74
CA SER A 207 15.91 19.61 9.54
C SER A 207 15.04 20.42 8.59
N GLU A 208 15.31 21.72 8.45
CA GLU A 208 14.58 22.61 7.54
C GLU A 208 14.56 22.05 6.10
N ASN A 209 15.70 21.55 5.64
CA ASN A 209 15.84 20.98 4.28
C ASN A 209 15.39 19.52 4.19
N LYS A 210 15.27 18.79 5.29
CA LYS A 210 14.84 17.38 5.35
C LYS A 210 13.87 17.19 6.51
N PRO A 211 12.58 17.56 6.34
CA PRO A 211 11.61 17.49 7.43
C PRO A 211 11.32 16.06 7.87
N VAL A 212 10.82 15.91 9.08
CA VAL A 212 10.22 14.67 9.58
C VAL A 212 9.12 14.21 8.62
N GLY A 213 9.00 12.91 8.42
CA GLY A 213 8.05 12.31 7.47
C GLY A 213 8.57 12.24 6.04
N ARG A 214 9.72 12.83 5.71
CA ARG A 214 10.34 12.67 4.38
C ARG A 214 10.87 11.26 4.20
N VAL A 215 10.43 10.60 3.14
CA VAL A 215 10.81 9.22 2.80
C VAL A 215 11.05 9.09 1.30
N TYR A 216 12.11 8.39 0.95
CA TYR A 216 12.37 7.94 -0.42
C TYR A 216 12.03 6.45 -0.53
N VAL A 217 11.24 6.11 -1.52
CA VAL A 217 10.93 4.74 -1.93
C VAL A 217 11.48 4.51 -3.32
N SER A 218 12.34 3.52 -3.48
CA SER A 218 12.89 3.17 -4.78
C SER A 218 12.56 1.74 -5.16
N ILE A 219 12.31 1.52 -6.45
CA ILE A 219 12.10 0.21 -7.05
C ILE A 219 13.04 0.06 -8.23
N SER A 220 13.86 -0.98 -8.20
CA SER A 220 14.82 -1.33 -9.24
C SER A 220 14.42 -2.60 -9.98
N THR A 221 14.61 -2.59 -11.30
CA THR A 221 14.53 -3.74 -12.22
C THR A 221 15.86 -3.89 -12.95
N LYS A 222 15.99 -4.90 -13.82
CA LYS A 222 17.15 -4.99 -14.74
C LYS A 222 17.24 -3.83 -15.72
N LYS A 223 16.09 -3.18 -16.02
CA LYS A 223 16.00 -2.13 -17.07
C LYS A 223 16.07 -0.71 -16.50
N GLU A 224 15.50 -0.50 -15.34
CA GLU A 224 15.36 0.86 -14.77
C GLU A 224 15.27 0.83 -13.25
N THR A 225 15.63 1.96 -12.63
CA THR A 225 15.40 2.25 -11.22
C THR A 225 14.53 3.51 -11.11
N LYS A 226 13.42 3.42 -10.38
CA LYS A 226 12.52 4.55 -10.14
C LYS A 226 12.43 4.84 -8.66
N CYS A 227 12.89 6.04 -8.29
CA CYS A 227 12.78 6.57 -6.93
C CYS A 227 11.73 7.67 -6.85
N LYS A 228 10.94 7.66 -5.78
CA LYS A 228 9.99 8.72 -5.44
C LYS A 228 10.20 9.21 -4.03
N GLU A 229 10.05 10.52 -3.88
CA GLU A 229 10.03 11.20 -2.60
C GLU A 229 8.58 11.37 -2.13
N PHE A 230 8.38 11.24 -0.81
CA PHE A 230 7.13 11.49 -0.12
C PHE A 230 7.40 12.25 1.16
N THR A 231 6.44 13.07 1.59
CA THR A 231 6.41 13.65 2.94
C THR A 231 5.06 13.30 3.54
N PHE A 232 5.06 12.60 4.67
CA PHE A 232 3.84 12.11 5.31
C PHE A 232 3.46 12.95 6.52
N SER A 233 3.69 12.46 7.74
CA SER A 233 3.31 13.10 8.99
C SER A 233 4.50 13.24 9.93
N ASP A 234 4.26 13.77 11.11
CA ASP A 234 5.20 13.81 12.23
C ASP A 234 5.23 12.50 13.06
N LYS A 235 4.29 11.58 12.79
CA LYS A 235 4.11 10.35 13.58
C LYS A 235 4.86 9.16 12.98
N ARG A 236 5.91 8.73 13.69
CA ARG A 236 6.80 7.63 13.30
C ARG A 236 6.08 6.34 12.87
N GLU A 237 5.11 5.90 13.65
CA GLU A 237 4.38 4.66 13.36
C GLU A 237 3.58 4.77 12.06
N ILE A 238 2.91 5.92 11.86
CA ILE A 238 2.14 6.22 10.65
C ILE A 238 3.07 6.26 9.44
N ASN A 239 4.20 6.96 9.53
CA ASN A 239 5.18 7.10 8.45
C ASN A 239 5.70 5.73 8.00
N ARG A 240 6.05 4.86 8.94
CA ARG A 240 6.49 3.49 8.64
C ARG A 240 5.41 2.67 7.95
N LYS A 241 4.17 2.72 8.44
CA LYS A 241 3.03 1.98 7.87
C LYS A 241 2.71 2.46 6.45
N ILE A 242 2.53 3.77 6.26
CA ILE A 242 2.22 4.34 4.94
C ILE A 242 3.33 4.02 3.94
N THR A 243 4.61 4.14 4.33
CA THR A 243 5.76 3.84 3.47
C THR A 243 5.67 2.44 2.87
N VAL A 244 5.34 1.43 3.69
CA VAL A 244 5.23 0.04 3.25
C VAL A 244 4.11 -0.12 2.21
N TYR A 245 2.94 0.44 2.46
CA TYR A 245 1.84 0.36 1.49
C TYR A 245 2.11 1.16 0.22
N VAL A 246 2.84 2.26 0.31
CA VAL A 246 3.34 3.00 -0.86
C VAL A 246 4.29 2.13 -1.69
N CYS A 247 5.20 1.36 -1.08
CA CYS A 247 6.06 0.42 -1.79
C CYS A 247 5.24 -0.59 -2.61
N LEU A 248 4.26 -1.23 -1.97
CA LEU A 248 3.40 -2.21 -2.63
C LEU A 248 2.54 -1.60 -3.74
N SER A 249 1.97 -0.41 -3.49
CA SER A 249 1.18 0.32 -4.48
C SER A 249 2.00 0.72 -5.71
N LEU A 250 3.23 1.19 -5.51
CA LEU A 250 4.13 1.55 -6.61
C LEU A 250 4.57 0.32 -7.41
N LEU A 251 4.88 -0.79 -6.75
CA LEU A 251 5.23 -2.04 -7.40
C LEU A 251 4.07 -2.52 -8.28
N LYS A 252 2.84 -2.61 -7.72
CA LYS A 252 1.65 -2.97 -8.46
C LYS A 252 1.45 -2.07 -9.68
N LYS A 253 1.39 -0.76 -9.47
CA LYS A 253 1.00 0.22 -10.49
C LYS A 253 1.99 0.31 -11.67
N LYS A 254 3.29 0.25 -11.37
CA LYS A 254 4.32 0.54 -12.38
C LYS A 254 4.88 -0.69 -13.06
N PHE A 255 4.84 -1.83 -12.42
CA PHE A 255 5.59 -2.99 -12.85
C PHE A 255 4.74 -4.25 -13.01
N LEU A 256 3.62 -4.35 -12.31
CA LEU A 256 2.75 -5.53 -12.36
C LEU A 256 1.46 -5.29 -13.15
N ASN A 257 0.96 -4.06 -13.27
CA ASN A 257 -0.12 -3.73 -14.18
C ASN A 257 0.48 -3.53 -15.59
N LYS A 258 0.43 -4.57 -16.38
CA LYS A 258 0.74 -4.54 -17.82
C LYS A 258 -0.53 -4.24 -18.61
#